data_3f13cc7a491f5ef5c0060eda38fc0031
#
_entry.id   3f13cc7a491f5ef5c0060eda38fc0031
#
_cell.length_a   1.000
_cell.length_b   1.000
_cell.length_c   1.000
_cell.angle_alpha   90.00
_cell.angle_beta   90.00
_cell.angle_gamma   90.00
#
_symmetry.space_group_name_H-M   'P 1'
#
loop_
_entity.id
_entity.type
_entity.pdbx_description
1 polymer ?
#
loop_
_entity_poly.entity_id
_entity_poly.type
_entity_poly.pdbx_seq_one_letter_code
_entity_poly.pdbx_strand_id
1 'polypeptide(L)'
;MNKILLTGSDGQLGTDLLRLLKNEGIGVAPFTMKTLDITGREKVLKAVRDERPSVIVNCAAYTNVDKAEIEKDLAFAVNRDGAAHLAEAAFAVDAPIIHISTDYVFDGSKSTPYVETDETNPLGVYGESKLAGEEEIRKLHPGHIIIRTSWLYGAHGHNFVKTILRLASERESLRVVYDQTGAPTWTEDLASAIIHAVRAAVKGNAPYGTYHYANEGVTSWYDFSLSIVEEAKGMGSQLRCKTIAPILTSEYPAPAKRPPYSVFDKGKIRKTFNMTIPHWKASLRNMLNILYGGTNA
;
A
#
# COMPACT_ATOMS: atom_id res chain seq x y z
N MET A 1 10.77 6.80 -25.72
CA MET A 1 11.13 6.73 -24.28
C MET A 1 9.97 6.09 -23.54
N ASN A 2 10.25 5.12 -22.67
CA ASN A 2 9.20 4.47 -21.88
C ASN A 2 8.67 5.46 -20.85
N LYS A 3 7.37 5.77 -20.89
CA LYS A 3 6.69 6.68 -19.97
C LYS A 3 5.73 5.89 -19.11
N ILE A 4 5.77 6.11 -17.81
CA ILE A 4 4.87 5.50 -16.83
C ILE A 4 3.75 6.49 -16.52
N LEU A 5 2.49 6.04 -16.59
CA LEU A 5 1.38 6.81 -16.03
C LEU A 5 1.18 6.38 -14.58
N LEU A 6 1.31 7.29 -13.65
CA LEU A 6 1.19 7.04 -12.21
C LEU A 6 -0.01 7.78 -11.63
N THR A 7 -1.04 7.07 -11.17
CA THR A 7 -2.17 7.67 -10.44
C THR A 7 -1.92 7.65 -8.93
N GLY A 8 -2.56 8.57 -8.19
CA GLY A 8 -2.32 8.71 -6.75
C GLY A 8 -0.90 9.15 -6.40
N SER A 9 -0.29 9.95 -7.29
CA SER A 9 1.13 10.36 -7.22
C SER A 9 1.48 11.24 -6.01
N ASP A 10 0.50 11.84 -5.35
CA ASP A 10 0.61 12.63 -4.12
C ASP A 10 0.30 11.84 -2.83
N GLY A 11 -0.08 10.57 -2.96
CA GLY A 11 -0.24 9.65 -1.83
C GLY A 11 1.10 9.19 -1.25
N GLN A 12 1.08 8.48 -0.12
CA GLN A 12 2.30 7.97 0.54
C GLN A 12 3.19 7.19 -0.44
N LEU A 13 2.64 6.14 -1.03
CA LEU A 13 3.37 5.28 -1.98
C LEU A 13 3.68 6.01 -3.28
N GLY A 14 2.72 6.77 -3.82
CA GLY A 14 2.89 7.49 -5.07
C GLY A 14 4.04 8.50 -5.03
N THR A 15 4.22 9.19 -3.90
CA THR A 15 5.32 10.15 -3.70
C THR A 15 6.69 9.47 -3.72
N ASP A 16 6.85 8.36 -2.98
CA ASP A 16 8.11 7.61 -2.96
C ASP A 16 8.39 6.97 -4.32
N LEU A 17 7.38 6.37 -4.94
CA LEU A 17 7.53 5.76 -6.27
C LEU A 17 7.89 6.80 -7.34
N LEU A 18 7.24 7.97 -7.34
CA LEU A 18 7.56 9.05 -8.27
C LEU A 18 9.01 9.51 -8.13
N ARG A 19 9.47 9.68 -6.88
CA ARG A 19 10.86 10.05 -6.57
C ARG A 19 11.85 9.00 -7.09
N LEU A 20 11.62 7.73 -6.79
CA LEU A 20 12.50 6.64 -7.21
C LEU A 20 12.54 6.47 -8.73
N LEU A 21 11.39 6.52 -9.42
CA LEU A 21 11.32 6.45 -10.88
C LEU A 21 12.11 7.60 -11.55
N LYS A 22 12.00 8.82 -11.00
CA LYS A 22 12.78 9.97 -11.50
C LYS A 22 14.27 9.80 -11.29
N ASN A 23 14.69 9.28 -10.12
CA ASN A 23 16.10 9.02 -9.83
C ASN A 23 16.73 8.00 -10.78
N GLU A 24 15.91 7.08 -11.30
CA GLU A 24 16.34 6.11 -12.33
C GLU A 24 16.23 6.63 -13.76
N GLY A 25 15.87 7.90 -13.96
CA GLY A 25 15.70 8.50 -15.29
C GLY A 25 14.50 7.97 -16.09
N ILE A 26 13.53 7.35 -15.40
CA ILE A 26 12.31 6.84 -16.03
C ILE A 26 11.30 7.99 -16.16
N GLY A 27 10.79 8.21 -17.37
CA GLY A 27 9.76 9.20 -17.65
C GLY A 27 8.45 8.87 -16.93
N VAL A 28 7.85 9.84 -16.22
CA VAL A 28 6.58 9.65 -15.50
C VAL A 28 5.60 10.76 -15.85
N ALA A 29 4.35 10.38 -16.14
CA ALA A 29 3.18 11.26 -16.13
C ALA A 29 2.45 11.08 -14.79
N PRO A 30 2.68 11.94 -13.78
CA PRO A 30 2.08 11.82 -12.47
C PRO A 30 0.71 12.46 -12.43
N PHE A 31 -0.27 11.72 -11.92
CA PHE A 31 -1.64 12.19 -11.71
C PHE A 31 -2.04 12.09 -10.24
N THR A 32 -2.55 13.18 -9.73
CA THR A 32 -3.20 13.28 -8.42
C THR A 32 -4.71 13.19 -8.59
N MET A 33 -5.46 13.04 -7.50
CA MET A 33 -6.93 13.12 -7.55
C MET A 33 -7.44 14.43 -8.19
N LYS A 34 -6.71 15.55 -7.98
CA LYS A 34 -7.09 16.85 -8.53
C LYS A 34 -6.88 16.96 -10.04
N THR A 35 -5.88 16.27 -10.58
CA THR A 35 -5.54 16.32 -12.02
C THR A 35 -6.19 15.19 -12.82
N LEU A 36 -6.47 14.06 -12.19
CA LEU A 36 -7.20 12.94 -12.78
C LEU A 36 -7.97 12.18 -11.69
N ASP A 37 -9.26 12.51 -11.53
CA ASP A 37 -10.19 11.71 -10.77
C ASP A 37 -10.49 10.43 -11.56
N ILE A 38 -10.06 9.28 -11.06
CA ILE A 38 -10.21 7.98 -11.73
C ILE A 38 -11.64 7.48 -11.79
N THR A 39 -12.57 8.08 -11.04
CA THR A 39 -14.00 7.77 -11.14
C THR A 39 -14.63 8.26 -12.45
N GLY A 40 -13.98 9.23 -13.11
CA GLY A 40 -14.41 9.80 -14.37
C GLY A 40 -13.89 9.04 -15.58
N ARG A 41 -14.64 8.02 -16.05
CA ARG A 41 -14.25 7.11 -17.15
C ARG A 41 -13.68 7.83 -18.37
N GLU A 42 -14.42 8.81 -18.93
CA GLU A 42 -13.98 9.52 -20.14
C GLU A 42 -12.69 10.31 -19.95
N LYS A 43 -12.47 10.87 -18.73
CA LYS A 43 -11.24 11.56 -18.39
C LYS A 43 -10.07 10.61 -18.31
N VAL A 44 -10.27 9.40 -17.76
CA VAL A 44 -9.25 8.35 -17.69
C VAL A 44 -8.86 7.87 -19.08
N LEU A 45 -9.85 7.52 -19.93
CA LEU A 45 -9.61 7.09 -21.30
C LEU A 45 -8.86 8.17 -22.12
N LYS A 46 -9.24 9.45 -21.95
CA LYS A 46 -8.56 10.56 -22.61
C LYS A 46 -7.11 10.71 -22.13
N ALA A 47 -6.88 10.74 -20.82
CA ALA A 47 -5.56 10.91 -20.23
C ALA A 47 -4.60 9.80 -20.68
N VAL A 48 -5.03 8.54 -20.65
CA VAL A 48 -4.21 7.39 -21.06
C VAL A 48 -3.90 7.46 -22.57
N ARG A 49 -4.88 7.83 -23.40
CA ARG A 49 -4.69 8.01 -24.84
C ARG A 49 -3.70 9.13 -25.18
N ASP A 50 -3.80 10.26 -24.47
CA ASP A 50 -2.93 11.42 -24.70
C ASP A 50 -1.49 11.12 -24.25
N GLU A 51 -1.33 10.45 -23.09
CA GLU A 51 -0.03 10.14 -22.51
C GLU A 51 0.68 8.96 -23.19
N ARG A 52 -0.05 8.00 -23.78
CA ARG A 52 0.45 6.76 -24.39
C ARG A 52 1.52 6.08 -23.53
N PRO A 53 1.18 5.70 -22.29
CA PRO A 53 2.16 5.13 -21.37
C PRO A 53 2.59 3.73 -21.81
N SER A 54 3.83 3.35 -21.47
CA SER A 54 4.32 1.98 -21.61
C SER A 54 3.82 1.06 -20.49
N VAL A 55 3.46 1.64 -19.34
CA VAL A 55 2.88 0.93 -18.18
C VAL A 55 2.03 1.93 -17.39
N ILE A 56 0.89 1.48 -16.87
CA ILE A 56 0.09 2.24 -15.90
C ILE A 56 0.36 1.68 -14.50
N VAL A 57 0.65 2.55 -13.54
CA VAL A 57 0.75 2.17 -12.12
C VAL A 57 -0.34 2.89 -11.35
N ASN A 58 -1.29 2.10 -10.81
CA ASN A 58 -2.41 2.62 -10.03
C ASN A 58 -2.11 2.55 -8.53
N CYS A 59 -1.72 3.69 -7.95
CA CYS A 59 -1.63 3.90 -6.51
C CYS A 59 -2.82 4.70 -5.95
N ALA A 60 -3.77 5.13 -6.79
CA ALA A 60 -4.98 5.81 -6.34
C ALA A 60 -5.95 4.81 -5.71
N ALA A 61 -6.46 5.14 -4.53
CA ALA A 61 -7.46 4.35 -3.82
C ALA A 61 -8.20 5.20 -2.77
N TYR A 62 -9.41 4.82 -2.46
CA TYR A 62 -10.08 5.20 -1.22
C TYR A 62 -9.54 4.32 -0.09
N THR A 63 -8.81 4.90 0.87
CA THR A 63 -8.06 4.15 1.89
C THR A 63 -8.55 4.37 3.32
N ASN A 64 -9.60 5.18 3.52
CA ASN A 64 -10.16 5.39 4.86
C ASN A 64 -11.05 4.21 5.24
N VAL A 65 -10.46 3.20 5.90
CA VAL A 65 -11.10 1.93 6.23
C VAL A 65 -12.40 2.13 7.03
N ASP A 66 -12.37 2.98 8.08
CA ASP A 66 -13.52 3.19 8.94
C ASP A 66 -14.63 4.01 8.25
N LYS A 67 -14.26 5.03 7.46
CA LYS A 67 -15.25 5.80 6.71
C LYS A 67 -15.85 5.03 5.54
N ALA A 68 -15.17 4.03 4.99
CA ALA A 68 -15.70 3.20 3.92
C ALA A 68 -17.03 2.54 4.33
N GLU A 69 -17.21 2.20 5.62
CA GLU A 69 -18.47 1.63 6.12
C GLU A 69 -19.67 2.58 5.97
N ILE A 70 -19.42 3.89 5.91
CA ILE A 70 -20.43 4.94 5.75
C ILE A 70 -20.47 5.44 4.29
N GLU A 71 -19.30 5.65 3.69
CA GLU A 71 -19.12 6.20 2.34
C GLU A 71 -18.97 5.09 1.28
N LYS A 72 -19.84 4.06 1.35
CA LYS A 72 -19.76 2.85 0.51
C LYS A 72 -19.67 3.14 -0.97
N ASP A 73 -20.59 3.97 -1.48
CA ASP A 73 -20.65 4.30 -2.91
C ASP A 73 -19.35 4.95 -3.38
N LEU A 74 -18.77 5.85 -2.58
CA LEU A 74 -17.49 6.48 -2.90
C LEU A 74 -16.34 5.46 -2.86
N ALA A 75 -16.31 4.56 -1.88
CA ALA A 75 -15.32 3.51 -1.80
C ALA A 75 -15.34 2.61 -3.04
N PHE A 76 -16.52 2.17 -3.48
CA PHE A 76 -16.68 1.36 -4.70
C PHE A 76 -16.40 2.17 -5.97
N ALA A 77 -16.85 3.42 -6.08
CA ALA A 77 -16.56 4.27 -7.23
C ALA A 77 -15.05 4.45 -7.46
N VAL A 78 -14.26 4.63 -6.38
CA VAL A 78 -12.82 4.79 -6.50
C VAL A 78 -12.11 3.44 -6.68
N ASN A 79 -12.39 2.46 -5.78
CA ASN A 79 -11.61 1.22 -5.70
C ASN A 79 -12.01 0.18 -6.75
N ARG A 80 -13.29 0.12 -7.14
CA ARG A 80 -13.80 -0.79 -8.19
C ARG A 80 -13.85 -0.08 -9.54
N ASP A 81 -14.69 0.96 -9.66
CA ASP A 81 -14.97 1.57 -10.97
C ASP A 81 -13.75 2.33 -11.51
N GLY A 82 -13.04 3.07 -10.65
CA GLY A 82 -11.81 3.73 -11.03
C GLY A 82 -10.70 2.76 -11.47
N ALA A 83 -10.59 1.60 -10.80
CA ALA A 83 -9.67 0.54 -11.21
C ALA A 83 -10.08 -0.08 -12.57
N ALA A 84 -11.38 -0.30 -12.78
CA ALA A 84 -11.94 -0.78 -14.04
C ALA A 84 -11.65 0.20 -15.20
N HIS A 85 -11.87 1.50 -15.00
CA HIS A 85 -11.62 2.53 -16.02
C HIS A 85 -10.14 2.56 -16.44
N LEU A 86 -9.23 2.41 -15.46
CA LEU A 86 -7.79 2.34 -15.76
C LEU A 86 -7.41 1.06 -16.49
N ALA A 87 -8.00 -0.09 -16.14
CA ALA A 87 -7.76 -1.35 -16.83
C ALA A 87 -8.28 -1.32 -18.28
N GLU A 88 -9.49 -0.77 -18.50
CA GLU A 88 -10.06 -0.56 -19.83
C GLU A 88 -9.17 0.36 -20.69
N ALA A 89 -8.74 1.49 -20.10
CA ALA A 89 -7.88 2.44 -20.78
C ALA A 89 -6.49 1.85 -21.12
N ALA A 90 -5.93 1.04 -20.20
CA ALA A 90 -4.67 0.34 -20.37
C ALA A 90 -4.76 -0.66 -21.54
N PHE A 91 -5.83 -1.46 -21.57
CA PHE A 91 -6.10 -2.42 -22.64
C PHE A 91 -6.23 -1.73 -24.01
N ALA A 92 -6.91 -0.59 -24.06
CA ALA A 92 -7.12 0.16 -25.31
C ALA A 92 -5.83 0.72 -25.94
N VAL A 93 -4.73 0.84 -25.18
CA VAL A 93 -3.42 1.31 -25.65
C VAL A 93 -2.34 0.23 -25.57
N ASP A 94 -2.71 -1.01 -25.28
CA ASP A 94 -1.83 -2.17 -25.13
C ASP A 94 -0.71 -1.96 -24.07
N ALA A 95 -1.05 -1.26 -22.97
CA ALA A 95 -0.11 -0.98 -21.89
C ALA A 95 -0.45 -1.84 -20.66
N PRO A 96 0.50 -2.61 -20.09
CA PRO A 96 0.27 -3.32 -18.83
C PRO A 96 -0.16 -2.40 -17.69
N ILE A 97 -0.96 -2.96 -16.76
CA ILE A 97 -1.38 -2.26 -15.54
C ILE A 97 -0.81 -2.94 -14.29
N ILE A 98 -0.23 -2.13 -13.39
CA ILE A 98 0.18 -2.54 -12.04
C ILE A 98 -0.77 -1.88 -11.06
N HIS A 99 -1.48 -2.68 -10.26
CA HIS A 99 -2.49 -2.19 -9.32
C HIS A 99 -2.15 -2.56 -7.87
N ILE A 100 -2.23 -1.60 -6.97
CA ILE A 100 -1.98 -1.83 -5.55
C ILE A 100 -3.27 -2.18 -4.84
N SER A 101 -3.28 -3.36 -4.22
CA SER A 101 -4.38 -3.90 -3.43
C SER A 101 -3.99 -4.06 -1.96
N THR A 102 -4.75 -4.81 -1.18
CA THR A 102 -4.70 -4.84 0.29
C THR A 102 -4.83 -6.25 0.86
N ASP A 103 -4.34 -6.43 2.08
CA ASP A 103 -4.58 -7.59 2.94
C ASP A 103 -6.05 -7.69 3.42
N TYR A 104 -6.80 -6.60 3.41
CA TYR A 104 -8.23 -6.58 3.78
C TYR A 104 -9.13 -7.40 2.83
N VAL A 105 -8.61 -7.95 1.75
CA VAL A 105 -9.32 -8.94 0.94
C VAL A 105 -9.49 -10.29 1.65
N PHE A 106 -8.76 -10.52 2.76
CA PHE A 106 -8.83 -11.72 3.58
C PHE A 106 -9.54 -11.46 4.91
N ASP A 107 -10.14 -12.52 5.49
CA ASP A 107 -10.87 -12.47 6.76
C ASP A 107 -9.98 -12.62 8.01
N GLY A 108 -8.72 -13.06 7.84
CA GLY A 108 -7.81 -13.31 8.94
C GLY A 108 -8.05 -14.62 9.69
N SER A 109 -8.80 -15.57 9.13
CA SER A 109 -9.13 -16.86 9.76
C SER A 109 -7.98 -17.87 9.76
N LYS A 110 -6.93 -17.64 8.94
CA LYS A 110 -5.76 -18.53 8.87
C LYS A 110 -4.79 -18.31 10.03
N SER A 111 -4.03 -19.37 10.34
CA SER A 111 -2.89 -19.36 11.26
C SER A 111 -1.53 -19.49 10.55
N THR A 112 -1.55 -19.55 9.23
CA THR A 112 -0.36 -19.62 8.36
C THR A 112 -0.40 -18.46 7.35
N PRO A 113 0.74 -18.01 6.82
CA PRO A 113 0.76 -16.92 5.86
C PRO A 113 -0.17 -17.16 4.66
N TYR A 114 -0.89 -16.11 4.26
CA TYR A 114 -1.76 -16.14 3.08
C TYR A 114 -0.91 -16.20 1.80
N VAL A 115 -1.26 -17.16 0.93
CA VAL A 115 -0.73 -17.23 -0.44
C VAL A 115 -1.72 -16.60 -1.44
N GLU A 116 -1.27 -16.26 -2.63
CA GLU A 116 -2.08 -15.54 -3.61
C GLU A 116 -3.29 -16.31 -4.14
N THR A 117 -3.29 -17.63 -3.96
CA THR A 117 -4.38 -18.54 -4.34
C THR A 117 -5.37 -18.86 -3.23
N ASP A 118 -5.14 -18.34 -2.03
CA ASP A 118 -6.10 -18.47 -0.93
C ASP A 118 -7.41 -17.74 -1.27
N GLU A 119 -8.52 -18.31 -0.80
CA GLU A 119 -9.84 -17.72 -0.95
C GLU A 119 -9.91 -16.36 -0.25
N THR A 120 -10.46 -15.38 -0.95
CA THR A 120 -10.68 -14.04 -0.43
C THR A 120 -12.05 -13.95 0.25
N ASN A 121 -12.12 -13.32 1.42
CA ASN A 121 -13.35 -13.15 2.21
C ASN A 121 -13.26 -11.84 3.02
N PRO A 122 -13.44 -10.67 2.38
CA PRO A 122 -13.30 -9.39 3.06
C PRO A 122 -14.35 -9.21 4.17
N LEU A 123 -13.96 -8.58 5.30
CA LEU A 123 -14.81 -8.37 6.47
C LEU A 123 -15.56 -7.04 6.47
N GLY A 124 -15.29 -6.15 5.51
CA GLY A 124 -15.89 -4.81 5.46
C GLY A 124 -15.72 -4.15 4.10
N VAL A 125 -16.38 -3.02 3.94
CA VAL A 125 -16.56 -2.31 2.66
C VAL A 125 -15.23 -1.93 1.98
N TYR A 126 -14.21 -1.55 2.75
CA TYR A 126 -12.90 -1.27 2.17
C TYR A 126 -12.33 -2.50 1.45
N GLY A 127 -12.28 -3.64 2.14
CA GLY A 127 -11.81 -4.90 1.55
C GLY A 127 -12.65 -5.34 0.36
N GLU A 128 -13.98 -5.29 0.49
CA GLU A 128 -14.93 -5.61 -0.59
C GLU A 128 -14.71 -4.75 -1.83
N SER A 129 -14.60 -3.44 -1.66
CA SER A 129 -14.38 -2.51 -2.78
C SER A 129 -13.03 -2.72 -3.47
N LYS A 130 -11.96 -3.02 -2.72
CA LYS A 130 -10.64 -3.33 -3.26
C LYS A 130 -10.65 -4.66 -4.03
N LEU A 131 -11.28 -5.70 -3.46
CA LEU A 131 -11.42 -7.00 -4.12
C LEU A 131 -12.21 -6.88 -5.44
N ALA A 132 -13.32 -6.15 -5.43
CA ALA A 132 -14.10 -5.89 -6.63
C ALA A 132 -13.25 -5.18 -7.72
N GLY A 133 -12.35 -4.28 -7.32
CA GLY A 133 -11.38 -3.67 -8.25
C GLY A 133 -10.39 -4.66 -8.84
N GLU A 134 -9.87 -5.61 -8.03
CA GLU A 134 -9.03 -6.69 -8.53
C GLU A 134 -9.75 -7.56 -9.57
N GLU A 135 -11.03 -7.88 -9.30
CA GLU A 135 -11.88 -8.69 -10.20
C GLU A 135 -12.12 -8.00 -11.54
N GLU A 136 -12.47 -6.71 -11.52
CA GLU A 136 -12.65 -5.94 -12.75
C GLU A 136 -11.35 -5.83 -13.56
N ILE A 137 -10.20 -5.62 -12.91
CA ILE A 137 -8.90 -5.60 -13.61
C ILE A 137 -8.61 -6.95 -14.28
N ARG A 138 -8.80 -8.07 -13.58
CA ARG A 138 -8.59 -9.42 -14.14
C ARG A 138 -9.47 -9.69 -15.34
N LYS A 139 -10.72 -9.24 -15.28
CA LYS A 139 -11.72 -9.41 -16.35
C LYS A 139 -11.39 -8.56 -17.58
N LEU A 140 -10.97 -7.31 -17.37
CA LEU A 140 -10.82 -6.33 -18.45
C LEU A 140 -9.42 -6.37 -19.11
N HIS A 141 -8.39 -6.78 -18.37
CA HIS A 141 -7.01 -6.70 -18.86
C HIS A 141 -6.15 -7.91 -18.47
N PRO A 142 -5.79 -8.80 -19.40
CA PRO A 142 -4.92 -9.94 -19.11
C PRO A 142 -3.49 -9.54 -18.72
N GLY A 143 -3.00 -8.39 -19.21
CA GLY A 143 -1.69 -7.82 -18.91
C GLY A 143 -1.65 -7.05 -17.59
N HIS A 144 -2.02 -7.68 -16.47
CA HIS A 144 -2.08 -7.04 -15.16
C HIS A 144 -1.12 -7.65 -14.14
N ILE A 145 -0.60 -6.79 -13.25
CA ILE A 145 0.10 -7.19 -12.02
C ILE A 145 -0.67 -6.55 -10.86
N ILE A 146 -1.27 -7.36 -9.99
CA ILE A 146 -1.92 -6.91 -8.77
C ILE A 146 -0.98 -7.19 -7.61
N ILE A 147 -0.64 -6.17 -6.81
CA ILE A 147 0.22 -6.31 -5.63
C ILE A 147 -0.63 -6.01 -4.40
N ARG A 148 -0.96 -7.06 -3.63
CA ARG A 148 -1.59 -6.92 -2.31
C ARG A 148 -0.51 -6.56 -1.30
N THR A 149 -0.74 -5.52 -0.52
CA THR A 149 0.17 -5.05 0.53
C THR A 149 -0.57 -4.85 1.85
N SER A 150 0.17 -4.70 2.96
CA SER A 150 -0.40 -4.56 4.30
C SER A 150 0.32 -3.48 5.11
N TRP A 151 -0.39 -2.84 6.05
CA TRP A 151 0.15 -1.94 7.08
C TRP A 151 1.13 -0.91 6.54
N LEU A 152 0.74 -0.22 5.47
CA LEU A 152 1.59 0.69 4.73
C LEU A 152 1.93 1.95 5.55
N TYR A 153 3.21 2.29 5.64
CA TYR A 153 3.71 3.49 6.28
C TYR A 153 4.88 4.11 5.49
N GLY A 154 5.11 5.40 5.69
CA GLY A 154 6.18 6.13 5.02
C GLY A 154 6.43 7.50 5.62
N ALA A 155 7.44 8.20 5.12
CA ALA A 155 7.78 9.55 5.54
C ALA A 155 6.69 10.58 5.15
N HIS A 156 5.96 10.32 4.07
CA HIS A 156 4.91 11.18 3.54
C HIS A 156 3.51 10.79 4.02
N GLY A 157 2.55 11.73 3.96
CA GLY A 157 1.13 11.51 4.30
C GLY A 157 0.88 11.14 5.77
N HIS A 158 -0.31 10.58 6.03
CA HIS A 158 -0.73 10.09 7.34
C HIS A 158 -0.58 8.57 7.42
N ASN A 159 -0.04 8.06 8.53
CA ASN A 159 0.10 6.63 8.77
C ASN A 159 0.23 6.31 10.26
N PHE A 160 0.22 5.03 10.58
CA PHE A 160 0.29 4.55 11.95
C PHE A 160 1.57 5.00 12.68
N VAL A 161 2.75 4.93 12.04
CA VAL A 161 4.03 5.32 12.66
C VAL A 161 3.97 6.79 13.09
N LYS A 162 3.57 7.69 12.19
CA LYS A 162 3.46 9.13 12.50
C LYS A 162 2.38 9.42 13.55
N THR A 163 1.31 8.63 13.56
CA THR A 163 0.26 8.73 14.58
C THR A 163 0.80 8.34 15.96
N ILE A 164 1.53 7.22 16.08
CA ILE A 164 2.14 6.79 17.34
C ILE A 164 3.18 7.82 17.82
N LEU A 165 4.04 8.32 16.95
CA LEU A 165 5.03 9.35 17.31
C LEU A 165 4.36 10.62 17.86
N ARG A 166 3.31 11.13 17.19
CA ARG A 166 2.55 12.28 17.66
C ARG A 166 1.90 12.00 19.02
N LEU A 167 1.17 10.89 19.14
CA LEU A 167 0.53 10.54 20.41
C LEU A 167 1.55 10.33 21.54
N ALA A 168 2.70 9.73 21.26
CA ALA A 168 3.77 9.54 22.22
C ALA A 168 4.45 10.86 22.66
N SER A 169 4.44 11.89 21.81
CA SER A 169 4.91 13.22 22.19
C SER A 169 3.90 13.97 23.09
N GLU A 170 2.61 13.70 22.93
CA GLU A 170 1.52 14.39 23.64
C GLU A 170 1.13 13.73 24.96
N ARG A 171 1.24 12.38 25.07
CA ARG A 171 0.66 11.58 26.16
C ARG A 171 1.72 10.77 26.91
N GLU A 172 1.51 10.57 28.21
CA GLU A 172 2.39 9.74 29.05
C GLU A 172 2.13 8.24 28.89
N SER A 173 0.92 7.85 28.47
CA SER A 173 0.56 6.45 28.23
C SER A 173 -0.28 6.30 26.97
N LEU A 174 -0.10 5.19 26.27
CA LEU A 174 -0.89 4.78 25.10
C LEU A 174 -1.49 3.39 25.34
N ARG A 175 -2.59 3.10 24.64
CA ARG A 175 -3.22 1.78 24.60
C ARG A 175 -3.27 1.33 23.15
N VAL A 176 -2.72 0.16 22.81
CA VAL A 176 -2.60 -0.31 21.43
C VAL A 176 -3.00 -1.78 21.34
N VAL A 177 -3.75 -2.11 20.31
CA VAL A 177 -4.25 -3.45 20.00
C VAL A 177 -3.08 -4.43 19.80
N TYR A 178 -3.14 -5.62 20.48
CA TYR A 178 -2.09 -6.64 20.36
C TYR A 178 -2.56 -7.94 19.70
N ASP A 179 -3.85 -8.16 19.56
CA ASP A 179 -4.47 -9.37 18.98
C ASP A 179 -4.73 -9.27 17.47
N GLN A 180 -4.13 -8.29 16.80
CA GLN A 180 -4.05 -8.21 15.35
C GLN A 180 -2.59 -8.39 14.91
N THR A 181 -2.36 -9.36 14.03
CA THR A 181 -1.02 -9.78 13.59
C THR A 181 -0.85 -9.56 12.08
N GLY A 182 0.22 -8.90 11.70
CA GLY A 182 0.54 -8.59 10.31
C GLY A 182 2.01 -8.28 10.08
N ALA A 183 2.32 -7.68 8.95
CA ALA A 183 3.66 -7.21 8.62
C ALA A 183 3.60 -5.76 8.13
N PRO A 184 4.26 -4.82 8.83
CA PRO A 184 4.35 -3.44 8.36
C PRO A 184 5.11 -3.35 7.04
N THR A 185 4.69 -2.45 6.15
CA THR A 185 5.32 -2.25 4.85
C THR A 185 5.75 -0.80 4.69
N TRP A 186 7.05 -0.56 4.51
CA TRP A 186 7.54 0.76 4.18
C TRP A 186 7.30 1.08 2.70
N THR A 187 6.75 2.26 2.42
CA THR A 187 6.41 2.71 1.07
C THR A 187 7.59 2.71 0.10
N GLU A 188 8.80 3.03 0.55
CA GLU A 188 9.99 3.04 -0.29
C GLU A 188 10.41 1.62 -0.70
N ASP A 189 10.30 0.64 0.20
CA ASP A 189 10.58 -0.77 -0.13
C ASP A 189 9.54 -1.32 -1.12
N LEU A 190 8.25 -1.02 -0.93
CA LEU A 190 7.20 -1.39 -1.87
C LEU A 190 7.39 -0.68 -3.22
N ALA A 191 7.76 0.60 -3.23
CA ALA A 191 8.05 1.34 -4.45
C ALA A 191 9.21 0.72 -5.24
N SER A 192 10.27 0.29 -4.53
CA SER A 192 11.37 -0.47 -5.15
C SER A 192 10.88 -1.78 -5.77
N ALA A 193 10.01 -2.53 -5.09
CA ALA A 193 9.42 -3.75 -5.64
C ALA A 193 8.55 -3.47 -6.88
N ILE A 194 7.77 -2.38 -6.88
CA ILE A 194 6.98 -1.95 -8.04
C ILE A 194 7.90 -1.63 -9.24
N ILE A 195 9.06 -1.03 -9.02
CA ILE A 195 10.02 -0.74 -10.10
C ILE A 195 10.51 -2.03 -10.75
N HIS A 196 10.74 -3.10 -10.01
CA HIS A 196 11.06 -4.40 -10.61
C HIS A 196 9.93 -4.90 -11.52
N ALA A 197 8.68 -4.78 -11.08
CA ALA A 197 7.51 -5.13 -11.91
C ALA A 197 7.38 -4.22 -13.14
N VAL A 198 7.59 -2.91 -13.00
CA VAL A 198 7.61 -1.93 -14.11
C VAL A 198 8.66 -2.31 -15.15
N ARG A 199 9.88 -2.62 -14.71
CA ARG A 199 10.97 -3.03 -15.62
C ARG A 199 10.65 -4.30 -16.40
N ALA A 200 10.02 -5.29 -15.75
CA ALA A 200 9.58 -6.52 -16.40
C ALA A 200 8.45 -6.22 -17.42
N ALA A 201 7.49 -5.38 -17.06
CA ALA A 201 6.38 -4.98 -17.92
C ALA A 201 6.86 -4.24 -19.16
N VAL A 202 7.77 -3.28 -19.01
CA VAL A 202 8.38 -2.51 -20.13
C VAL A 202 9.16 -3.41 -21.09
N LYS A 203 9.78 -4.48 -20.60
CA LYS A 203 10.50 -5.47 -21.45
C LYS A 203 9.56 -6.42 -22.20
N GLY A 204 8.26 -6.37 -21.97
CA GLY A 204 7.27 -7.24 -22.62
C GLY A 204 7.28 -8.70 -22.15
N ASN A 205 7.94 -9.01 -21.04
CA ASN A 205 8.02 -10.35 -20.47
C ASN A 205 7.53 -10.40 -19.01
N ALA A 206 6.62 -9.51 -18.65
CA ALA A 206 6.10 -9.44 -17.30
C ALA A 206 5.32 -10.72 -16.95
N PRO A 207 5.61 -11.34 -15.81
CA PRO A 207 4.83 -12.44 -15.29
C PRO A 207 3.55 -11.89 -14.65
N TYR A 208 2.49 -11.79 -15.45
CA TYR A 208 1.21 -11.25 -15.04
C TYR A 208 0.55 -12.09 -13.94
N GLY A 209 -0.31 -11.45 -13.15
CA GLY A 209 -1.06 -12.07 -12.07
C GLY A 209 -1.03 -11.32 -10.75
N THR A 210 -1.50 -11.97 -9.68
CA THR A 210 -1.55 -11.42 -8.32
C THR A 210 -0.30 -11.81 -7.53
N TYR A 211 0.20 -10.89 -6.73
CA TYR A 211 1.38 -11.01 -5.87
C TYR A 211 1.12 -10.44 -4.48
N HIS A 212 1.82 -10.96 -3.49
CA HIS A 212 1.84 -10.45 -2.13
C HIS A 212 3.16 -9.74 -1.84
N TYR A 213 3.11 -8.54 -1.25
CA TYR A 213 4.28 -7.82 -0.78
C TYR A 213 4.04 -7.18 0.58
N ALA A 214 4.90 -7.50 1.54
CA ALA A 214 5.08 -6.79 2.80
C ALA A 214 6.54 -6.94 3.21
N ASN A 215 7.07 -6.07 4.08
CA ASN A 215 8.41 -6.30 4.63
C ASN A 215 8.47 -7.63 5.38
N GLU A 216 9.68 -8.22 5.49
CA GLU A 216 9.87 -9.49 6.21
C GLU A 216 9.64 -9.31 7.72
N GLY A 217 9.30 -10.41 8.38
CA GLY A 217 8.94 -10.43 9.80
C GLY A 217 7.44 -10.29 10.03
N VAL A 218 7.05 -10.54 11.27
CA VAL A 218 5.65 -10.53 11.75
C VAL A 218 5.62 -9.77 13.06
N THR A 219 4.55 -9.00 13.30
CA THR A 219 4.39 -8.22 14.53
C THR A 219 2.91 -7.97 14.83
N SER A 220 2.59 -7.53 16.06
CA SER A 220 1.31 -6.92 16.40
C SER A 220 1.39 -5.39 16.27
N TRP A 221 0.24 -4.69 16.24
CA TRP A 221 0.24 -3.23 16.33
C TRP A 221 0.90 -2.74 17.63
N TYR A 222 0.71 -3.48 18.73
CA TYR A 222 1.33 -3.19 20.01
C TYR A 222 2.86 -3.26 19.94
N ASP A 223 3.43 -4.39 19.49
CA ASP A 223 4.88 -4.55 19.38
C ASP A 223 5.51 -3.60 18.36
N PHE A 224 4.76 -3.31 17.27
CA PHE A 224 5.18 -2.29 16.31
C PHE A 224 5.25 -0.91 16.96
N SER A 225 4.27 -0.55 17.80
CA SER A 225 4.26 0.72 18.55
C SER A 225 5.41 0.83 19.54
N LEU A 226 5.75 -0.26 20.25
CA LEU A 226 6.93 -0.31 21.12
C LEU A 226 8.19 -0.01 20.32
N SER A 227 8.37 -0.70 19.19
CA SER A 227 9.55 -0.51 18.33
C SER A 227 9.62 0.91 17.74
N ILE A 228 8.50 1.54 17.37
CA ILE A 228 8.46 2.93 16.90
C ILE A 228 8.98 3.88 17.97
N VAL A 229 8.47 3.75 19.19
CA VAL A 229 8.85 4.65 20.30
C VAL A 229 10.30 4.42 20.74
N GLU A 230 10.75 3.17 20.80
CA GLU A 230 12.12 2.81 21.15
C GLU A 230 13.14 3.37 20.15
N GLU A 231 12.93 3.11 18.85
CA GLU A 231 13.82 3.60 17.79
C GLU A 231 13.84 5.13 17.74
N ALA A 232 12.70 5.80 17.89
CA ALA A 232 12.63 7.26 17.90
C ALA A 232 13.38 7.87 19.13
N LYS A 233 13.24 7.27 20.31
CA LYS A 233 14.02 7.69 21.50
C LYS A 233 15.51 7.45 21.28
N GLY A 234 15.90 6.33 20.70
CA GLY A 234 17.29 6.04 20.33
C GLY A 234 17.91 7.07 19.35
N MET A 235 17.07 7.72 18.54
CA MET A 235 17.46 8.83 17.64
C MET A 235 17.36 10.21 18.30
N GLY A 236 17.17 10.30 19.63
CA GLY A 236 17.14 11.56 20.37
C GLY A 236 15.78 12.25 20.44
N SER A 237 14.71 11.63 19.94
CA SER A 237 13.37 12.21 20.03
C SER A 237 12.86 12.32 21.48
N GLN A 238 12.39 13.50 21.87
CA GLN A 238 11.86 13.77 23.19
C GLN A 238 10.38 13.39 23.26
N LEU A 239 10.11 12.11 23.62
CA LEU A 239 8.75 11.58 23.74
C LEU A 239 8.30 11.56 25.21
N ARG A 240 7.08 12.04 25.49
CA ARG A 240 6.48 12.03 26.84
C ARG A 240 6.02 10.62 27.26
N CYS A 241 5.78 9.74 26.27
CA CYS A 241 5.25 8.41 26.51
C CYS A 241 6.22 7.56 27.34
N LYS A 242 5.74 7.10 28.51
CA LYS A 242 6.43 6.23 29.46
C LYS A 242 5.99 4.77 29.30
N THR A 243 4.70 4.55 28.95
CA THR A 243 4.11 3.22 28.88
C THR A 243 3.21 3.07 27.66
N ILE A 244 3.25 1.89 27.03
CA ILE A 244 2.26 1.46 26.04
C ILE A 244 1.64 0.18 26.58
N ALA A 245 0.32 0.18 26.80
CA ALA A 245 -0.40 -0.98 27.31
C ALA A 245 -1.07 -1.75 26.16
N PRO A 246 -0.95 -3.09 26.12
CA PRO A 246 -1.68 -3.91 25.17
C PRO A 246 -3.16 -3.93 25.50
N ILE A 247 -4.00 -3.91 24.49
CA ILE A 247 -5.46 -4.07 24.60
C ILE A 247 -5.96 -5.04 23.54
N LEU A 248 -7.12 -5.63 23.77
CA LEU A 248 -7.83 -6.44 22.77
C LEU A 248 -8.53 -5.56 21.73
N THR A 249 -8.77 -6.10 20.54
CA THR A 249 -9.60 -5.46 19.52
C THR A 249 -10.98 -5.10 20.06
N SER A 250 -11.57 -5.93 20.91
CA SER A 250 -12.86 -5.68 21.57
C SER A 250 -12.88 -4.45 22.48
N GLU A 251 -11.72 -4.00 22.96
CA GLU A 251 -11.57 -2.79 23.77
C GLU A 251 -11.32 -1.52 22.94
N TYR A 252 -11.16 -1.67 21.60
CA TYR A 252 -10.95 -0.58 20.67
C TYR A 252 -12.13 -0.48 19.70
N PRO A 253 -13.19 0.26 20.05
CA PRO A 253 -14.36 0.39 19.18
C PRO A 253 -13.98 1.09 17.87
N ALA A 254 -14.21 0.40 16.76
CA ALA A 254 -13.98 0.92 15.42
C ALA A 254 -15.14 0.49 14.50
N PRO A 255 -15.59 1.36 13.56
CA PRO A 255 -16.67 1.03 12.63
C PRO A 255 -16.36 -0.18 11.77
N ALA A 256 -15.16 -0.26 11.22
CA ALA A 256 -14.74 -1.36 10.35
C ALA A 256 -14.13 -2.53 11.14
N LYS A 257 -14.49 -3.75 10.74
CA LYS A 257 -13.83 -4.97 11.20
C LYS A 257 -12.46 -5.10 10.57
N ARG A 258 -11.47 -5.48 11.36
CA ARG A 258 -10.09 -5.71 10.90
C ARG A 258 -9.75 -7.19 11.01
N PRO A 259 -9.09 -7.79 10.01
CA PRO A 259 -8.64 -9.17 10.09
C PRO A 259 -7.66 -9.35 11.26
N PRO A 260 -7.85 -10.36 12.13
CA PRO A 260 -6.93 -10.61 13.25
C PRO A 260 -5.55 -11.09 12.76
N TYR A 261 -5.47 -11.64 11.55
CA TYR A 261 -4.24 -12.13 10.96
C TYR A 261 -4.17 -11.75 9.48
N SER A 262 -3.11 -11.05 9.07
CA SER A 262 -2.92 -10.59 7.69
C SER A 262 -1.48 -10.80 7.16
N VAL A 263 -0.79 -11.83 7.67
CA VAL A 263 0.57 -12.13 7.24
C VAL A 263 0.56 -12.77 5.86
N PHE A 264 1.40 -12.29 4.96
CA PHE A 264 1.58 -12.81 3.60
C PHE A 264 2.76 -13.77 3.46
N ASP A 265 2.59 -14.84 2.67
CA ASP A 265 3.69 -15.47 1.99
C ASP A 265 4.16 -14.57 0.83
N LYS A 266 5.44 -14.34 0.77
CA LYS A 266 6.09 -13.47 -0.24
C LYS A 266 7.02 -14.26 -1.18
N GLY A 267 6.94 -15.59 -1.13
CA GLY A 267 7.79 -16.48 -1.92
C GLY A 267 7.64 -16.26 -3.41
N LYS A 268 6.39 -16.07 -3.88
CA LYS A 268 6.08 -15.85 -5.30
C LYS A 268 6.74 -14.57 -5.82
N ILE A 269 6.54 -13.42 -5.19
CA ILE A 269 7.09 -12.15 -5.68
C ILE A 269 8.62 -12.14 -5.62
N ARG A 270 9.23 -12.67 -4.54
CA ARG A 270 10.69 -12.79 -4.41
C ARG A 270 11.29 -13.60 -5.54
N LYS A 271 10.73 -14.79 -5.82
CA LYS A 271 11.21 -15.67 -6.88
C LYS A 271 11.01 -15.06 -8.27
N THR A 272 9.82 -14.50 -8.51
CA THR A 272 9.43 -13.99 -9.83
C THR A 272 10.26 -12.79 -10.27
N PHE A 273 10.49 -11.84 -9.36
CA PHE A 273 11.20 -10.60 -9.68
C PHE A 273 12.65 -10.60 -9.16
N ASN A 274 13.16 -11.75 -8.68
CA ASN A 274 14.51 -11.92 -8.15
C ASN A 274 14.90 -10.80 -7.18
N MET A 275 14.08 -10.61 -6.14
CA MET A 275 14.27 -9.53 -5.16
C MET A 275 14.45 -10.06 -3.75
N THR A 276 15.17 -9.32 -2.93
CA THR A 276 15.23 -9.47 -1.48
C THR A 276 14.28 -8.47 -0.83
N ILE A 277 13.60 -8.89 0.23
CA ILE A 277 12.67 -8.03 0.97
C ILE A 277 13.31 -7.73 2.33
N PRO A 278 13.49 -6.44 2.69
CA PRO A 278 14.04 -6.08 3.99
C PRO A 278 13.11 -6.48 5.15
N HIS A 279 13.70 -6.72 6.32
CA HIS A 279 12.91 -6.93 7.54
C HIS A 279 12.32 -5.59 8.01
N TRP A 280 11.07 -5.60 8.46
CA TRP A 280 10.32 -4.39 8.84
C TRP A 280 11.03 -3.50 9.88
N LYS A 281 11.83 -4.07 10.80
CA LYS A 281 12.60 -3.28 11.78
C LYS A 281 13.69 -2.43 11.10
N ALA A 282 14.38 -2.99 10.11
CA ALA A 282 15.37 -2.23 9.35
C ALA A 282 14.71 -1.11 8.55
N SER A 283 13.59 -1.42 7.90
CA SER A 283 12.79 -0.45 7.13
C SER A 283 12.22 0.66 8.03
N LEU A 284 11.75 0.32 9.24
CA LEU A 284 11.29 1.31 10.21
C LEU A 284 12.42 2.27 10.59
N ARG A 285 13.61 1.74 10.91
CA ARG A 285 14.79 2.56 11.26
C ARG A 285 15.17 3.49 10.10
N ASN A 286 15.19 2.99 8.86
CA ASN A 286 15.51 3.79 7.69
C ASN A 286 14.48 4.92 7.49
N MET A 287 13.18 4.63 7.63
CA MET A 287 12.13 5.64 7.53
C MET A 287 12.24 6.70 8.63
N LEU A 288 12.54 6.29 9.88
CA LEU A 288 12.74 7.23 10.99
C LEU A 288 14.00 8.10 10.77
N ASN A 289 15.08 7.57 10.20
CA ASN A 289 16.25 8.37 9.79
C ASN A 289 15.87 9.46 8.79
N ILE A 290 14.94 9.22 7.87
CA ILE A 290 14.45 10.28 6.96
C ILE A 290 13.69 11.36 7.74
N LEU A 291 12.89 10.97 8.75
CA LEU A 291 12.11 11.94 9.55
C LEU A 291 12.98 12.78 10.49
N TYR A 292 14.02 12.18 11.07
CA TYR A 292 14.86 12.82 12.10
C TYR A 292 16.23 13.25 11.58
N GLY A 293 16.76 12.60 10.53
CA GLY A 293 18.11 12.87 9.99
C GLY A 293 18.26 14.22 9.29
N GLY A 294 17.17 14.90 8.95
CA GLY A 294 17.18 16.27 8.41
C GLY A 294 17.38 17.35 9.47
N THR A 295 17.46 17.01 10.77
CA THR A 295 17.59 17.98 11.87
C THR A 295 19.02 18.14 12.40
N ASN A 296 20.01 17.41 11.83
CA ASN A 296 21.42 17.42 12.24
C ASN A 296 22.38 17.83 11.10
N ALA A 297 21.98 18.71 10.20
CA ALA A 297 22.88 19.34 9.22
C ALA A 297 22.87 20.86 9.37
#